data_fc378eaec97b77721f60a0c3996c6e46
#
_entry.id   fc378eaec97b77721f60a0c3996c6e46
#
_cell.length_a   1.000
_cell.length_b   1.000
_cell.length_c   1.000
_cell.angle_alpha   90.00
_cell.angle_beta   90.00
_cell.angle_gamma   90.00
#
_symmetry.space_group_name_H-M   'P 1'
#
loop_
_entity.id
_entity.type
_entity.pdbx_description
1 polymer ?
#
loop_
_entity_poly.entity_id
_entity_poly.type
_entity_poly.pdbx_seq_one_letter_code
_entity_poly.pdbx_strand_id
1 'polypeptide(L)'
;FFRAQDPSRVVHYEGCYWCREWSDCSDVESRMYATPTEIREYLENDPQKPYLNCEYMHDMGNSLGGMESYVRLGQEFPMYQGGFIWDYMDQALWKLTPWGEKALGYGGDFDDRQSDYAFSGNGIVTADGKEKPCMQEVRYWYLPEEQRARWDAANRQAMEEAAPAPLPGYTKALTVTNGDGAWGVRGEGFEILFSKLCGGPVSLVSGGREWLWRAPKPALWRAPTENDLGCGFPQKSAVWNAVDRWQKCTDYRVTVSNENVFSVTYTFGADVLPDFRAEVTYRVENSG
;
A
#
# COMPACT_ATOMS: atom_id res chain seq x y z
N PHE A 1 -28.36 15.83 -29.14
CA PHE A 1 -27.60 15.56 -30.38
C PHE A 1 -27.13 14.09 -30.41
N PHE A 2 -26.29 13.63 -29.49
CA PHE A 2 -25.69 12.29 -29.52
C PHE A 2 -26.71 11.16 -29.57
N ARG A 3 -27.74 11.19 -28.71
CA ARG A 3 -28.83 10.19 -28.71
C ARG A 3 -29.62 10.14 -30.01
N ALA A 4 -29.69 11.28 -30.72
CA ALA A 4 -30.37 11.32 -32.02
C ALA A 4 -29.50 10.74 -33.15
N GLN A 5 -28.19 10.72 -33.00
CA GLN A 5 -27.27 10.13 -33.98
C GLN A 5 -27.08 8.61 -33.78
N ASP A 6 -26.96 8.21 -32.51
CA ASP A 6 -26.83 6.79 -32.15
C ASP A 6 -27.57 6.48 -30.81
N PRO A 7 -28.83 6.02 -30.88
CA PRO A 7 -29.61 5.69 -29.70
C PRO A 7 -29.16 4.40 -29.01
N SER A 8 -28.22 3.65 -29.60
CA SER A 8 -27.69 2.40 -29.00
C SER A 8 -26.57 2.64 -27.99
N ARG A 9 -26.04 3.86 -27.90
CA ARG A 9 -24.93 4.22 -27.03
C ARG A 9 -25.38 5.00 -25.84
N VAL A 10 -24.75 4.69 -24.70
CA VAL A 10 -24.89 5.44 -23.45
C VAL A 10 -24.19 6.80 -23.61
N VAL A 11 -24.88 7.86 -23.21
CA VAL A 11 -24.30 9.21 -23.16
C VAL A 11 -23.83 9.49 -21.75
N HIS A 12 -22.58 9.90 -21.62
CA HIS A 12 -21.94 10.22 -20.36
C HIS A 12 -21.46 11.67 -20.33
N TYR A 13 -21.75 12.37 -19.24
CA TYR A 13 -21.23 13.70 -18.96
C TYR A 13 -21.09 13.92 -17.43
N GLU A 14 -19.87 13.96 -16.94
CA GLU A 14 -19.55 14.08 -15.50
C GLU A 14 -20.04 15.41 -14.89
N GLY A 15 -20.04 16.50 -15.68
CA GLY A 15 -20.51 17.81 -15.22
C GLY A 15 -21.91 17.84 -14.63
N CYS A 16 -22.77 16.85 -14.92
CA CYS A 16 -24.09 16.70 -14.30
C CYS A 16 -24.04 16.50 -12.79
N TYR A 17 -22.92 15.98 -12.27
CA TYR A 17 -22.72 15.88 -10.82
C TYR A 17 -22.73 17.26 -10.14
N TRP A 18 -22.12 18.24 -10.77
CA TRP A 18 -22.00 19.61 -10.26
C TRP A 18 -23.21 20.49 -10.57
N CYS A 19 -23.93 20.18 -11.65
CA CYS A 19 -25.10 20.94 -12.13
C CYS A 19 -26.30 20.01 -12.28
N ARG A 20 -27.00 19.73 -11.19
CA ARG A 20 -28.08 18.74 -11.12
C ARG A 20 -29.29 19.05 -12.02
N GLU A 21 -29.50 20.31 -12.37
CA GLU A 21 -30.53 20.72 -13.34
C GLU A 21 -30.33 20.08 -14.73
N TRP A 22 -29.10 19.67 -15.07
CA TRP A 22 -28.73 19.03 -16.31
C TRP A 22 -28.55 17.50 -16.20
N SER A 23 -29.05 16.90 -15.11
CA SER A 23 -28.88 15.47 -14.85
C SER A 23 -29.35 14.59 -16.01
N ASP A 24 -30.38 15.01 -16.75
CA ASP A 24 -30.93 14.27 -17.90
C ASP A 24 -29.97 14.23 -19.11
N CYS A 25 -28.90 15.01 -19.11
CA CYS A 25 -27.89 14.96 -20.17
C CYS A 25 -27.03 13.70 -20.12
N SER A 26 -26.94 13.03 -18.97
CA SER A 26 -26.14 11.82 -18.78
C SER A 26 -27.01 10.62 -18.44
N ASP A 27 -26.70 9.45 -19.00
CA ASP A 27 -27.38 8.19 -18.71
C ASP A 27 -26.75 7.48 -17.51
N VAL A 28 -25.57 7.92 -17.05
CA VAL A 28 -24.85 7.39 -15.90
C VAL A 28 -24.55 8.49 -14.89
N GLU A 29 -24.50 8.14 -13.63
CA GLU A 29 -23.93 8.99 -12.59
C GLU A 29 -22.41 8.84 -12.63
N SER A 30 -21.70 9.96 -12.55
CA SER A 30 -20.23 9.92 -12.66
C SER A 30 -19.58 11.02 -11.86
N ARG A 31 -18.39 10.71 -11.34
CA ARG A 31 -17.54 11.68 -10.67
C ARG A 31 -16.07 11.29 -10.81
N MET A 32 -15.19 12.30 -10.96
CA MET A 32 -13.75 12.11 -10.86
C MET A 32 -13.34 11.82 -9.41
N TYR A 33 -12.52 10.81 -9.22
CA TYR A 33 -11.82 10.49 -7.95
C TYR A 33 -12.74 10.37 -6.72
N ALA A 34 -14.01 10.01 -6.91
CA ALA A 34 -14.86 9.69 -5.78
C ALA A 34 -14.28 8.50 -5.01
N THR A 35 -14.25 8.61 -3.70
CA THR A 35 -13.78 7.55 -2.82
C THR A 35 -14.76 6.39 -2.76
N PRO A 36 -14.32 5.17 -2.42
CA PRO A 36 -15.24 4.04 -2.23
C PRO A 36 -16.39 4.33 -1.25
N THR A 37 -16.15 5.14 -0.22
CA THR A 37 -17.19 5.55 0.75
C THR A 37 -18.25 6.43 0.09
N GLU A 38 -17.85 7.45 -0.65
CA GLU A 38 -18.78 8.36 -1.35
C GLU A 38 -19.60 7.62 -2.42
N ILE A 39 -18.98 6.66 -3.11
CA ILE A 39 -19.68 5.82 -4.09
C ILE A 39 -20.71 4.93 -3.39
N ARG A 40 -20.32 4.31 -2.27
CA ARG A 40 -21.22 3.49 -1.45
C ARG A 40 -22.43 4.29 -0.96
N GLU A 41 -22.19 5.50 -0.45
CA GLU A 41 -23.27 6.41 -0.03
C GLU A 41 -24.28 6.65 -1.15
N TYR A 42 -23.84 6.85 -2.39
CA TYR A 42 -24.74 6.98 -3.53
C TYR A 42 -25.49 5.67 -3.82
N LEU A 43 -24.79 4.53 -3.82
CA LEU A 43 -25.37 3.24 -4.18
C LEU A 43 -26.36 2.69 -3.15
N GLU A 44 -26.24 3.08 -1.88
CA GLU A 44 -27.14 2.71 -0.80
C GLU A 44 -28.38 3.62 -0.69
N ASN A 45 -28.39 4.78 -1.35
CA ASN A 45 -29.45 5.79 -1.26
C ASN A 45 -30.32 5.86 -2.53
N ASP A 46 -30.93 4.74 -2.93
CA ASP A 46 -31.85 4.64 -4.07
C ASP A 46 -31.25 5.19 -5.40
N PRO A 47 -30.17 4.60 -5.90
CA PRO A 47 -29.48 5.09 -7.08
C PRO A 47 -30.36 5.00 -8.33
N GLN A 48 -30.57 6.10 -9.01
CA GLN A 48 -31.41 6.19 -10.21
C GLN A 48 -30.64 5.86 -11.50
N LYS A 49 -29.32 5.90 -11.47
CA LYS A 49 -28.44 5.65 -12.62
C LYS A 49 -27.27 4.76 -12.20
N PRO A 50 -26.74 3.94 -13.13
CA PRO A 50 -25.50 3.24 -12.87
C PRO A 50 -24.37 4.25 -12.61
N TYR A 51 -23.48 3.89 -11.69
CA TYR A 51 -22.36 4.73 -11.29
C TYR A 51 -21.07 4.31 -11.99
N LEU A 52 -20.31 5.30 -12.47
CA LEU A 52 -19.02 5.12 -13.14
C LEU A 52 -18.05 6.22 -12.70
N ASN A 53 -16.84 5.85 -12.24
CA ASN A 53 -15.77 6.83 -12.08
C ASN A 53 -15.21 7.19 -13.45
N CYS A 54 -15.41 8.42 -13.93
CA CYS A 54 -14.81 8.87 -15.19
C CYS A 54 -13.28 8.95 -15.12
N GLU A 55 -12.75 9.18 -13.92
CA GLU A 55 -11.34 9.03 -13.59
C GLU A 55 -11.20 8.47 -12.17
N TYR A 56 -10.27 7.55 -11.96
CA TYR A 56 -9.89 7.04 -10.66
C TYR A 56 -8.46 6.49 -10.69
N MET A 57 -7.94 6.06 -9.55
CA MET A 57 -6.60 5.44 -9.46
C MET A 57 -5.49 6.31 -10.05
N HIS A 58 -5.50 7.61 -9.72
CA HIS A 58 -4.50 8.59 -10.18
C HIS A 58 -3.08 8.12 -9.88
N ASP A 59 -2.30 7.79 -10.93
CA ASP A 59 -0.97 7.16 -10.79
C ASP A 59 0.19 8.14 -10.95
N MET A 60 0.05 9.37 -10.47
CA MET A 60 1.15 10.35 -10.53
C MET A 60 2.40 9.80 -9.83
N GLY A 61 3.47 9.59 -10.62
CA GLY A 61 4.68 8.94 -10.15
C GLY A 61 4.49 7.44 -9.88
N ASN A 62 4.27 7.07 -8.63
CA ASN A 62 3.99 5.70 -8.15
C ASN A 62 2.93 5.76 -7.06
N SER A 63 1.76 6.31 -7.39
CA SER A 63 0.72 6.66 -6.42
C SER A 63 -0.47 5.71 -6.40
N LEU A 64 -0.66 4.90 -7.46
CA LEU A 64 -1.76 3.96 -7.55
C LEU A 64 -1.66 2.89 -6.45
N GLY A 65 -2.80 2.60 -5.82
CA GLY A 65 -2.94 1.57 -4.81
C GLY A 65 -4.34 1.55 -4.18
N GLY A 66 -4.71 0.42 -3.57
CA GLY A 66 -6.01 0.25 -2.92
C GLY A 66 -7.16 -0.02 -3.88
N MET A 67 -6.88 -0.56 -5.07
CA MET A 67 -7.86 -0.88 -6.11
C MET A 67 -8.91 -1.91 -5.68
N GLU A 68 -8.56 -2.77 -4.72
CA GLU A 68 -9.46 -3.75 -4.11
C GLU A 68 -10.78 -3.13 -3.67
N SER A 69 -10.73 -1.97 -3.00
CA SER A 69 -11.92 -1.32 -2.44
C SER A 69 -12.95 -0.95 -3.51
N TYR A 70 -12.51 -0.56 -4.69
CA TYR A 70 -13.38 -0.25 -5.82
C TYR A 70 -13.91 -1.52 -6.49
N VAL A 71 -13.07 -2.54 -6.67
CA VAL A 71 -13.51 -3.81 -7.29
C VAL A 71 -14.55 -4.51 -6.41
N ARG A 72 -14.41 -4.47 -5.10
CA ARG A 72 -15.41 -5.01 -4.16
C ARG A 72 -16.77 -4.31 -4.26
N LEU A 73 -16.79 -3.01 -4.50
CA LEU A 73 -18.06 -2.30 -4.77
C LEU A 73 -18.81 -2.89 -5.96
N GLY A 74 -18.09 -3.25 -7.04
CA GLY A 74 -18.71 -3.89 -8.21
C GLY A 74 -19.25 -5.29 -7.94
N GLN A 75 -18.73 -5.99 -6.93
CA GLN A 75 -19.26 -7.28 -6.49
C GLN A 75 -20.50 -7.13 -5.61
N GLU A 76 -20.56 -6.06 -4.82
CA GLU A 76 -21.67 -5.80 -3.88
C GLU A 76 -22.86 -5.09 -4.56
N PHE A 77 -22.58 -4.19 -5.50
CA PHE A 77 -23.58 -3.30 -6.10
C PHE A 77 -23.62 -3.43 -7.63
N PRO A 78 -24.65 -4.04 -8.22
CA PRO A 78 -24.79 -4.14 -9.68
C PRO A 78 -24.84 -2.79 -10.41
N MET A 79 -25.21 -1.72 -9.71
CA MET A 79 -25.24 -0.37 -10.26
C MET A 79 -23.85 0.29 -10.36
N TYR A 80 -22.81 -0.27 -9.74
CA TYR A 80 -21.44 0.21 -9.90
C TYR A 80 -20.79 -0.44 -11.11
N GLN A 81 -20.38 0.38 -12.08
CA GLN A 81 -19.84 -0.08 -13.38
C GLN A 81 -18.31 0.04 -13.49
N GLY A 82 -17.64 0.42 -12.40
CA GLY A 82 -16.19 0.56 -12.37
C GLY A 82 -15.70 1.98 -12.67
N GLY A 83 -14.56 2.10 -13.34
CA GLY A 83 -13.95 3.39 -13.64
C GLY A 83 -12.80 3.30 -14.62
N PHE A 84 -12.31 4.46 -15.05
CA PHE A 84 -11.17 4.61 -15.94
C PHE A 84 -9.96 5.08 -15.15
N ILE A 85 -8.86 4.32 -15.21
CA ILE A 85 -7.59 4.69 -14.56
C ILE A 85 -7.03 5.95 -15.21
N TRP A 86 -6.63 6.93 -14.40
CA TRP A 86 -5.89 8.09 -14.87
C TRP A 86 -4.39 7.94 -14.55
N ASP A 87 -3.50 7.64 -15.57
CA ASP A 87 -3.99 7.29 -16.87
C ASP A 87 -3.26 6.04 -17.43
N TYR A 88 -3.32 5.79 -18.70
CA TYR A 88 -2.73 4.59 -19.28
C TYR A 88 -1.22 4.73 -19.50
N MET A 89 -0.76 5.86 -20.07
CA MET A 89 0.64 6.05 -20.46
C MET A 89 1.12 7.45 -20.10
N ASP A 90 2.32 7.54 -19.53
CA ASP A 90 2.97 8.82 -19.23
C ASP A 90 3.02 9.71 -20.49
N GLN A 91 2.71 10.99 -20.31
CA GLN A 91 2.65 11.99 -21.37
C GLN A 91 4.03 12.61 -21.58
N ALA A 92 4.91 11.94 -22.32
CA ALA A 92 6.24 12.43 -22.63
C ALA A 92 6.64 12.12 -24.07
N LEU A 93 7.50 12.95 -24.62
CA LEU A 93 8.02 12.84 -25.98
C LEU A 93 9.54 12.67 -25.96
N TRP A 94 10.06 11.95 -26.95
CA TRP A 94 11.49 11.83 -27.14
C TRP A 94 12.14 13.14 -27.55
N LYS A 95 13.22 13.53 -26.86
CA LYS A 95 14.08 14.66 -27.23
C LYS A 95 15.54 14.27 -27.11
N LEU A 96 16.41 15.09 -27.72
CA LEU A 96 17.85 15.03 -27.48
C LEU A 96 18.23 16.00 -26.36
N THR A 97 19.00 15.52 -25.42
CA THR A 97 19.62 16.37 -24.40
C THR A 97 20.69 17.26 -25.05
N PRO A 98 21.15 18.35 -24.39
CA PRO A 98 22.23 19.20 -24.92
C PRO A 98 23.54 18.44 -25.21
N TRP A 99 23.76 17.28 -24.60
CA TRP A 99 24.91 16.41 -24.83
C TRP A 99 24.64 15.23 -25.78
N GLY A 100 23.49 15.24 -26.46
CA GLY A 100 23.17 14.32 -27.57
C GLY A 100 22.56 12.98 -27.18
N GLU A 101 22.19 12.79 -25.91
CA GLU A 101 21.50 11.58 -25.44
C GLU A 101 19.99 11.68 -25.68
N LYS A 102 19.33 10.54 -25.96
CA LYS A 102 17.87 10.48 -26.00
C LYS A 102 17.30 10.46 -24.59
N ALA A 103 16.35 11.35 -24.33
CA ALA A 103 15.58 11.39 -23.10
C ALA A 103 14.11 11.63 -23.39
N LEU A 104 13.23 11.17 -22.49
CA LEU A 104 11.83 11.55 -22.50
C LEU A 104 11.70 12.93 -21.82
N GLY A 105 11.02 13.84 -22.47
CA GLY A 105 10.70 15.18 -21.96
C GLY A 105 9.21 15.40 -21.94
N TYR A 106 8.75 16.27 -21.06
CA TYR A 106 7.36 16.72 -20.94
C TYR A 106 7.27 18.24 -21.01
N GLY A 107 6.09 18.81 -20.86
CA GLY A 107 5.90 20.26 -20.95
C GLY A 107 6.86 21.06 -20.08
N GLY A 108 7.48 22.10 -20.63
CA GLY A 108 8.58 22.86 -20.06
C GLY A 108 9.97 22.41 -20.55
N ASP A 109 10.12 21.18 -21.05
CA ASP A 109 11.40 20.66 -21.55
C ASP A 109 11.71 21.05 -23.01
N PHE A 110 10.74 21.63 -23.72
CA PHE A 110 10.81 21.96 -25.14
C PHE A 110 10.83 23.48 -25.40
N ASP A 111 11.38 24.26 -24.45
CA ASP A 111 11.41 25.73 -24.45
C ASP A 111 10.01 26.37 -24.34
N ASP A 112 9.02 25.61 -23.95
CA ASP A 112 7.67 26.05 -23.66
C ASP A 112 7.58 26.57 -22.20
N ARG A 113 6.60 27.45 -21.93
CA ARG A 113 6.54 28.20 -20.65
C ARG A 113 5.72 27.51 -19.58
N GLN A 114 4.81 26.61 -19.97
CA GLN A 114 3.90 25.95 -19.05
C GLN A 114 4.26 24.49 -18.92
N SER A 115 4.15 23.99 -17.72
CA SER A 115 4.37 22.59 -17.39
C SER A 115 3.44 22.18 -16.27
N ASP A 116 2.83 21.02 -16.44
CA ASP A 116 2.10 20.35 -15.38
C ASP A 116 3.02 19.48 -14.50
N TYR A 117 4.32 19.56 -14.73
CA TYR A 117 5.36 18.85 -13.97
C TYR A 117 5.04 17.33 -13.84
N ALA A 118 4.96 16.83 -12.60
CA ALA A 118 4.70 15.44 -12.31
C ALA A 118 3.35 14.92 -12.83
N PHE A 119 2.39 15.81 -13.16
CA PHE A 119 1.13 15.44 -13.78
C PHE A 119 1.27 14.88 -15.21
N SER A 120 2.44 14.97 -15.82
CA SER A 120 2.75 14.27 -17.07
C SER A 120 3.08 12.79 -16.84
N GLY A 121 3.37 12.39 -15.61
CA GLY A 121 3.77 11.04 -15.22
C GLY A 121 2.68 10.23 -14.54
N ASN A 122 1.44 10.25 -15.06
CA ASN A 122 0.29 9.60 -14.45
C ASN A 122 0.00 8.19 -15.01
N GLY A 123 0.73 7.75 -16.02
CA GLY A 123 0.50 6.47 -16.68
C GLY A 123 0.81 5.27 -15.79
N ILE A 124 0.06 4.18 -15.96
CA ILE A 124 0.43 2.87 -15.42
C ILE A 124 1.56 2.21 -16.21
N VAL A 125 1.87 2.76 -17.37
CA VAL A 125 3.09 2.50 -18.15
C VAL A 125 3.81 3.81 -18.45
N THR A 126 5.13 3.73 -18.57
CA THR A 126 5.96 4.87 -18.98
C THR A 126 5.74 5.23 -20.45
N ALA A 127 6.13 6.44 -20.88
CA ALA A 127 5.97 6.88 -22.25
C ALA A 127 6.75 6.02 -23.28
N ASP A 128 7.73 5.24 -22.87
CA ASP A 128 8.43 4.25 -23.70
C ASP A 128 7.82 2.83 -23.60
N GLY A 129 6.66 2.71 -22.96
CA GLY A 129 5.88 1.47 -22.90
C GLY A 129 6.31 0.48 -21.83
N LYS A 130 7.14 0.88 -20.89
CA LYS A 130 7.52 0.01 -19.75
C LYS A 130 6.47 0.07 -18.66
N GLU A 131 6.17 -1.08 -18.08
CA GLU A 131 5.23 -1.17 -16.97
C GLU A 131 5.79 -0.57 -15.70
N LYS A 132 4.96 0.21 -15.02
CA LYS A 132 5.26 0.66 -13.66
C LYS A 132 4.90 -0.43 -12.64
N PRO A 133 5.42 -0.37 -11.40
CA PRO A 133 5.14 -1.36 -10.36
C PRO A 133 3.65 -1.58 -10.07
N CYS A 134 2.83 -0.54 -10.19
CA CYS A 134 1.36 -0.57 -10.02
C CYS A 134 0.64 -1.52 -10.99
N MET A 135 1.25 -1.84 -12.15
CA MET A 135 0.67 -2.74 -13.15
C MET A 135 0.38 -4.14 -12.57
N GLN A 136 1.11 -4.57 -11.55
CA GLN A 136 0.83 -5.86 -10.88
C GLN A 136 -0.53 -5.83 -10.18
N GLU A 137 -0.84 -4.74 -9.45
CA GLU A 137 -2.13 -4.56 -8.80
C GLU A 137 -3.26 -4.44 -9.83
N VAL A 138 -3.05 -3.66 -10.89
CA VAL A 138 -4.02 -3.49 -11.99
C VAL A 138 -4.34 -4.83 -12.65
N ARG A 139 -3.33 -5.62 -12.99
CA ARG A 139 -3.53 -6.95 -13.59
C ARG A 139 -4.32 -7.86 -12.67
N TYR A 140 -3.95 -7.92 -11.41
CA TYR A 140 -4.62 -8.77 -10.43
C TYR A 140 -6.10 -8.42 -10.31
N TRP A 141 -6.42 -7.15 -10.09
CA TRP A 141 -7.79 -6.73 -9.83
C TRP A 141 -8.68 -6.65 -11.09
N TYR A 142 -8.09 -6.55 -12.28
CA TYR A 142 -8.83 -6.63 -13.55
C TYR A 142 -9.08 -8.07 -14.02
N LEU A 143 -8.46 -9.07 -13.38
CA LEU A 143 -8.80 -10.46 -13.64
C LEU A 143 -10.21 -10.80 -13.12
N PRO A 144 -10.96 -11.65 -13.83
CA PRO A 144 -12.16 -12.29 -13.28
C PRO A 144 -11.83 -13.03 -11.97
N GLU A 145 -12.80 -13.10 -11.05
CA GLU A 145 -12.61 -13.68 -9.72
C GLU A 145 -12.05 -15.10 -9.76
N GLU A 146 -12.56 -15.94 -10.66
CA GLU A 146 -12.04 -17.30 -10.84
C GLU A 146 -10.55 -17.34 -11.23
N GLN A 147 -10.10 -16.37 -12.02
CA GLN A 147 -8.69 -16.28 -12.42
C GLN A 147 -7.83 -15.75 -11.29
N ARG A 148 -8.32 -14.81 -10.47
CA ARG A 148 -7.65 -14.37 -9.25
C ARG A 148 -7.47 -15.54 -8.27
N ALA A 149 -8.52 -16.32 -8.05
CA ALA A 149 -8.46 -17.50 -7.17
C ALA A 149 -7.41 -18.53 -7.63
N ARG A 150 -7.29 -18.74 -8.96
CA ARG A 150 -6.23 -19.61 -9.53
C ARG A 150 -4.84 -19.00 -9.35
N TRP A 151 -4.70 -17.69 -9.54
CA TRP A 151 -3.45 -16.99 -9.30
C TRP A 151 -3.01 -17.12 -7.83
N ASP A 152 -3.93 -16.87 -6.89
CA ASP A 152 -3.66 -17.00 -5.46
C ASP A 152 -3.27 -18.42 -5.06
N ALA A 153 -3.94 -19.42 -5.63
CA ALA A 153 -3.60 -20.81 -5.39
C ALA A 153 -2.20 -21.18 -5.92
N ALA A 154 -1.87 -20.72 -7.14
CA ALA A 154 -0.56 -20.95 -7.73
C ALA A 154 0.57 -20.25 -6.95
N ASN A 155 0.34 -18.99 -6.52
CA ASN A 155 1.31 -18.27 -5.70
C ASN A 155 1.50 -18.93 -4.33
N ARG A 156 0.43 -19.38 -3.70
CA ARG A 156 0.49 -20.11 -2.44
C ARG A 156 1.30 -21.41 -2.57
N GLN A 157 1.03 -22.18 -3.61
CA GLN A 157 1.81 -23.39 -3.91
C GLN A 157 3.29 -23.07 -4.16
N ALA A 158 3.59 -22.05 -4.95
CA ALA A 158 4.97 -21.63 -5.21
C ALA A 158 5.69 -21.16 -3.93
N MET A 159 4.99 -20.47 -3.02
CA MET A 159 5.54 -20.09 -1.72
C MET A 159 5.78 -21.30 -0.82
N GLU A 160 4.87 -22.28 -0.81
CA GLU A 160 5.04 -23.54 -0.07
C GLU A 160 6.22 -24.36 -0.61
N GLU A 161 6.35 -24.44 -1.94
CA GLU A 161 7.49 -25.12 -2.60
C GLU A 161 8.82 -24.41 -2.38
N ALA A 162 8.82 -23.06 -2.32
CA ALA A 162 9.99 -22.24 -2.05
C ALA A 162 10.29 -22.12 -0.55
N ALA A 163 9.35 -22.51 0.31
CA ALA A 163 9.59 -22.48 1.75
C ALA A 163 10.80 -23.39 2.06
N PRO A 164 11.77 -22.91 2.85
CA PRO A 164 12.85 -23.76 3.32
C PRO A 164 12.21 -24.99 3.99
N ALA A 165 12.79 -26.17 3.74
CA ALA A 165 12.35 -27.39 4.42
C ALA A 165 12.18 -27.08 5.90
N PRO A 166 11.09 -27.57 6.55
CA PRO A 166 10.91 -27.37 7.97
C PRO A 166 12.23 -27.70 8.66
N LEU A 167 12.76 -26.74 9.42
CA LEU A 167 13.97 -27.00 10.20
C LEU A 167 13.71 -28.30 10.96
N PRO A 168 14.66 -29.26 10.96
CA PRO A 168 14.48 -30.53 11.66
C PRO A 168 14.03 -30.17 13.06
N GLY A 169 12.89 -30.73 13.51
CA GLY A 169 12.25 -30.35 14.77
C GLY A 169 13.28 -30.36 15.88
N TYR A 170 13.64 -29.16 16.33
CA TYR A 170 14.58 -29.01 17.41
C TYR A 170 13.92 -29.50 18.69
N THR A 171 14.46 -30.59 19.22
CA THR A 171 13.94 -31.20 20.45
C THR A 171 14.58 -30.65 21.70
N LYS A 172 15.56 -29.74 21.54
CA LYS A 172 16.24 -29.15 22.68
C LYS A 172 15.44 -27.98 23.26
N ALA A 173 15.31 -28.01 24.57
CA ALA A 173 14.71 -26.94 25.34
C ALA A 173 15.39 -25.58 25.09
N LEU A 174 14.58 -24.50 25.11
CA LEU A 174 15.10 -23.14 25.13
C LEU A 174 15.87 -22.88 26.42
N THR A 175 17.00 -22.21 26.32
CA THR A 175 17.69 -21.64 27.46
C THR A 175 17.36 -20.16 27.52
N VAL A 176 16.67 -19.74 28.59
CA VAL A 176 16.30 -18.34 28.81
C VAL A 176 17.15 -17.76 29.93
N THR A 177 17.82 -16.65 29.65
CA THR A 177 18.66 -15.93 30.63
C THR A 177 18.10 -14.53 30.83
N ASN A 178 17.84 -14.18 32.08
CA ASN A 178 17.39 -12.84 32.45
C ASN A 178 18.60 -12.02 32.97
N GLY A 179 19.19 -11.21 32.05
CA GLY A 179 20.24 -10.25 32.41
C GLY A 179 19.67 -8.87 32.76
N ASP A 180 20.49 -7.95 33.21
CA ASP A 180 20.06 -6.61 33.62
C ASP A 180 19.46 -5.80 32.49
N GLY A 181 20.10 -5.81 31.28
CA GLY A 181 19.71 -5.01 30.11
C GLY A 181 18.93 -5.77 29.04
N ALA A 182 18.92 -7.11 29.11
CA ALA A 182 18.32 -7.93 28.07
C ALA A 182 17.90 -9.31 28.57
N TRP A 183 16.95 -9.91 27.86
CA TRP A 183 16.66 -11.34 27.89
C TRP A 183 17.43 -12.05 26.78
N GLY A 184 18.25 -13.03 27.14
CA GLY A 184 18.88 -13.94 26.19
C GLY A 184 18.02 -15.17 26.00
N VAL A 185 17.68 -15.53 24.77
CA VAL A 185 16.94 -16.74 24.42
C VAL A 185 17.77 -17.54 23.43
N ARG A 186 18.19 -18.73 23.82
CA ARG A 186 19.00 -19.61 22.97
C ARG A 186 18.23 -20.89 22.69
N GLY A 187 18.11 -21.24 21.41
CA GLY A 187 17.66 -22.51 20.92
C GLY A 187 18.76 -23.25 20.18
N GLU A 188 18.39 -24.33 19.47
CA GLU A 188 19.34 -25.06 18.66
C GLU A 188 19.64 -24.29 17.36
N GLY A 189 20.90 -23.84 17.21
CA GLY A 189 21.35 -23.10 16.03
C GLY A 189 21.00 -21.62 16.00
N PHE A 190 20.36 -21.08 17.02
CA PHE A 190 20.06 -19.64 17.12
C PHE A 190 20.21 -19.08 18.54
N GLU A 191 20.45 -17.78 18.60
CA GLU A 191 20.46 -17.00 19.83
C GLU A 191 19.84 -15.62 19.57
N ILE A 192 18.95 -15.18 20.45
CA ILE A 192 18.27 -13.89 20.35
C ILE A 192 18.50 -13.11 21.65
N LEU A 193 18.84 -11.82 21.52
CA LEU A 193 18.87 -10.89 22.65
C LEU A 193 17.72 -9.89 22.56
N PHE A 194 16.79 -9.95 23.48
CA PHE A 194 15.68 -9.01 23.61
C PHE A 194 16.03 -7.89 24.57
N SER A 195 16.17 -6.66 24.06
CA SER A 195 16.50 -5.51 24.88
C SER A 195 15.34 -5.09 25.78
N LYS A 196 15.62 -4.81 27.03
CA LYS A 196 14.67 -4.21 27.99
C LYS A 196 14.46 -2.70 27.77
N LEU A 197 15.34 -2.06 27.00
CA LEU A 197 15.34 -0.62 26.75
C LEU A 197 14.86 -0.25 25.34
N CYS A 198 15.32 -1.00 24.32
CA CYS A 198 15.04 -0.66 22.91
C CYS A 198 13.67 -1.17 22.41
N GLY A 199 13.02 -2.07 23.16
CA GLY A 199 11.69 -2.54 22.77
C GLY A 199 11.66 -3.60 21.67
N GLY A 200 12.64 -4.52 21.66
CA GLY A 200 12.67 -5.60 20.66
C GLY A 200 13.98 -6.38 20.69
N PRO A 201 14.14 -7.33 19.74
CA PRO A 201 15.39 -8.04 19.58
C PRO A 201 16.47 -7.09 19.05
N VAL A 202 17.62 -7.07 19.68
CA VAL A 202 18.81 -6.29 19.30
C VAL A 202 19.90 -7.13 18.65
N SER A 203 19.78 -8.45 18.79
CA SER A 203 20.62 -9.43 18.13
C SER A 203 19.80 -10.67 17.81
N LEU A 204 19.98 -11.21 16.63
CA LEU A 204 19.48 -12.50 16.17
C LEU A 204 20.62 -13.20 15.42
N VAL A 205 21.28 -14.12 16.08
CA VAL A 205 22.30 -14.95 15.46
C VAL A 205 21.70 -16.29 15.09
N SER A 206 21.80 -16.68 13.83
CA SER A 206 21.40 -17.98 13.33
C SER A 206 22.36 -18.47 12.27
N GLY A 207 22.75 -19.74 12.33
CA GLY A 207 23.78 -20.30 11.42
C GLY A 207 25.13 -19.57 11.50
N GLY A 208 25.49 -18.98 12.66
CA GLY A 208 26.71 -18.22 12.84
C GLY A 208 26.70 -16.81 12.26
N ARG A 209 25.55 -16.34 11.75
CA ARG A 209 25.39 -15.01 11.16
C ARG A 209 24.46 -14.15 12.00
N GLU A 210 24.85 -12.87 12.25
CA GLU A 210 23.99 -11.83 12.80
C GLU A 210 23.02 -11.32 11.71
N TRP A 211 21.72 -11.31 12.02
CA TRP A 211 20.67 -10.92 11.09
C TRP A 211 20.08 -9.55 11.36
N LEU A 212 20.35 -8.96 12.52
CA LEU A 212 19.78 -7.66 12.90
C LEU A 212 20.86 -6.57 12.88
N TRP A 213 20.56 -5.48 12.21
CA TRP A 213 21.35 -4.25 12.29
C TRP A 213 20.97 -3.41 13.51
N ARG A 214 19.68 -3.44 13.87
CA ARG A 214 19.10 -2.72 15.02
C ARG A 214 17.77 -3.35 15.41
N ALA A 215 17.29 -3.00 16.63
CA ALA A 215 15.97 -3.42 17.07
C ALA A 215 14.88 -2.91 16.08
N PRO A 216 14.01 -3.79 15.58
CA PRO A 216 12.82 -3.38 14.83
C PRO A 216 11.90 -2.55 15.74
N LYS A 217 11.18 -1.61 15.16
CA LYS A 217 10.13 -0.83 15.81
C LYS A 217 8.95 -0.67 14.88
N PRO A 218 7.74 -0.35 15.36
CA PRO A 218 6.62 -0.01 14.49
C PRO A 218 7.00 1.04 13.46
N ALA A 219 6.70 0.83 12.18
CA ALA A 219 6.90 1.79 11.12
C ALA A 219 5.58 2.53 10.87
N LEU A 220 5.54 3.82 11.17
CA LEU A 220 4.34 4.65 11.15
C LEU A 220 4.40 5.72 10.07
N TRP A 221 5.50 5.79 9.35
CA TRP A 221 5.71 6.74 8.27
C TRP A 221 6.39 6.08 7.09
N ARG A 222 5.88 6.34 5.90
CA ARG A 222 6.51 5.96 4.62
C ARG A 222 6.95 7.21 3.85
N ALA A 223 7.77 7.03 2.84
CA ALA A 223 8.05 8.11 1.89
C ALA A 223 6.75 8.55 1.21
N PRO A 224 6.44 9.85 1.17
CA PRO A 224 5.27 10.37 0.47
C PRO A 224 5.34 10.06 -1.02
N THR A 225 4.19 9.73 -1.60
CA THR A 225 4.02 9.67 -3.05
C THR A 225 3.78 11.08 -3.62
N GLU A 226 3.79 11.22 -4.95
CA GLU A 226 3.48 12.50 -5.61
C GLU A 226 2.05 12.96 -5.27
N ASN A 227 1.09 12.05 -5.19
CA ASN A 227 -0.27 12.37 -4.74
C ASN A 227 -0.32 12.86 -3.29
N ASP A 228 0.47 12.24 -2.40
CA ASP A 228 0.59 12.70 -1.02
C ASP A 228 1.11 14.14 -0.95
N LEU A 229 2.13 14.46 -1.76
CA LEU A 229 2.69 15.80 -1.85
C LEU A 229 1.66 16.79 -2.39
N GLY A 230 0.96 16.43 -3.47
CA GLY A 230 -0.05 17.27 -4.10
C GLY A 230 -1.23 17.61 -3.20
N CYS A 231 -1.70 16.66 -2.37
CA CYS A 231 -2.80 16.88 -1.43
C CYS A 231 -2.36 17.46 -0.07
N GLY A 232 -1.07 17.69 0.14
CA GLY A 232 -0.51 18.23 1.38
C GLY A 232 -0.55 17.22 2.55
N PHE A 233 -0.56 15.91 2.26
CA PHE A 233 -0.55 14.86 3.27
C PHE A 233 0.63 14.97 4.25
N PRO A 234 1.89 15.26 3.82
CA PRO A 234 3.01 15.37 4.75
C PRO A 234 2.80 16.43 5.83
N GLN A 235 2.15 17.55 5.49
CA GLN A 235 1.85 18.63 6.42
C GLN A 235 0.68 18.25 7.34
N LYS A 236 -0.39 17.71 6.77
CA LYS A 236 -1.60 17.31 7.51
C LYS A 236 -1.33 16.17 8.50
N SER A 237 -0.40 15.30 8.15
CA SER A 237 -0.06 14.08 8.91
C SER A 237 1.31 14.14 9.56
N ALA A 238 1.92 15.32 9.67
CA ALA A 238 3.27 15.53 10.19
C ALA A 238 3.50 14.91 11.59
N VAL A 239 2.46 14.84 12.42
CA VAL A 239 2.53 14.21 13.73
C VAL A 239 2.97 12.75 13.64
N TRP A 240 2.53 12.00 12.63
CA TRP A 240 2.91 10.61 12.44
C TRP A 240 4.38 10.43 12.06
N ASN A 241 4.95 11.37 11.29
CA ASN A 241 6.39 11.41 11.04
C ASN A 241 7.18 11.63 12.34
N ALA A 242 6.68 12.53 13.19
CA ALA A 242 7.28 12.78 14.49
C ALA A 242 7.16 11.55 15.41
N VAL A 243 6.00 10.91 15.46
CA VAL A 243 5.80 9.66 16.22
C VAL A 243 6.74 8.57 15.73
N ASP A 244 6.86 8.36 14.41
CA ASP A 244 7.75 7.35 13.83
C ASP A 244 9.21 7.55 14.29
N ARG A 245 9.67 8.79 14.31
CA ARG A 245 11.05 9.13 14.69
C ARG A 245 11.29 9.02 16.20
N TRP A 246 10.34 9.49 17.00
CA TRP A 246 10.53 9.74 18.42
C TRP A 246 9.79 8.75 19.34
N GLN A 247 9.15 7.72 18.76
CA GLN A 247 8.61 6.62 19.57
C GLN A 247 9.71 5.91 20.34
N LYS A 248 9.38 5.53 21.57
CA LYS A 248 10.27 4.80 22.46
C LYS A 248 9.53 3.65 23.13
N CYS A 249 10.24 2.62 23.49
CA CYS A 249 9.71 1.59 24.37
C CYS A 249 9.44 2.21 25.74
N THR A 250 8.21 2.14 26.19
CA THR A 250 7.76 2.68 27.47
C THR A 250 7.57 1.60 28.53
N ASP A 251 7.30 0.36 28.08
CA ASP A 251 7.10 -0.78 28.98
C ASP A 251 7.36 -2.10 28.22
N TYR A 252 7.62 -3.16 28.96
CA TYR A 252 7.65 -4.52 28.43
C TYR A 252 7.14 -5.52 29.46
N ARG A 253 6.54 -6.61 29.00
CA ARG A 253 6.14 -7.73 29.86
C ARG A 253 6.50 -9.06 29.21
N VAL A 254 7.11 -9.95 30.00
CA VAL A 254 7.30 -11.35 29.60
C VAL A 254 6.03 -12.10 29.98
N THR A 255 5.35 -12.68 28.97
CA THR A 255 4.07 -13.35 29.13
C THR A 255 4.23 -14.85 29.29
N VAL A 256 5.25 -15.43 28.67
CA VAL A 256 5.60 -16.84 28.79
C VAL A 256 7.13 -16.96 28.85
N SER A 257 7.63 -17.78 29.75
CA SER A 257 9.05 -18.11 29.83
C SER A 257 9.20 -19.52 30.39
N ASN A 258 9.40 -20.49 29.50
CA ASN A 258 9.67 -21.88 29.84
C ASN A 258 10.61 -22.52 28.80
N GLU A 259 10.86 -23.81 28.94
CA GLU A 259 11.78 -24.54 28.07
C GLU A 259 11.32 -24.70 26.60
N ASN A 260 10.03 -24.46 26.32
CA ASN A 260 9.48 -24.61 24.98
C ASN A 260 9.16 -23.29 24.31
N VAL A 261 8.82 -22.25 25.10
CA VAL A 261 8.35 -20.96 24.59
C VAL A 261 8.85 -19.81 25.43
N PHE A 262 9.36 -18.79 24.79
CA PHE A 262 9.57 -17.47 25.36
C PHE A 262 8.70 -16.44 24.63
N SER A 263 7.96 -15.62 25.35
CA SER A 263 7.13 -14.56 24.76
C SER A 263 7.24 -13.28 25.55
N VAL A 264 7.53 -12.19 24.83
CA VAL A 264 7.66 -10.84 25.39
C VAL A 264 6.87 -9.85 24.57
N THR A 265 6.10 -9.00 25.23
CA THR A 265 5.37 -7.89 24.62
C THR A 265 6.02 -6.59 25.00
N TYR A 266 6.28 -5.73 24.03
CA TYR A 266 6.77 -4.38 24.21
C TYR A 266 5.68 -3.37 23.90
N THR A 267 5.61 -2.32 24.72
CA THR A 267 4.72 -1.17 24.50
C THR A 267 5.54 0.03 24.04
N PHE A 268 5.11 0.66 22.96
CA PHE A 268 5.70 1.87 22.42
C PHE A 268 4.77 3.05 22.63
N GLY A 269 5.34 4.18 22.96
CA GLY A 269 4.67 5.47 23.09
C GLY A 269 5.51 6.59 22.50
N ALA A 270 4.94 7.78 22.34
CA ALA A 270 5.65 8.96 21.85
C ALA A 270 5.15 10.22 22.56
N ASP A 271 6.09 11.03 23.09
CA ASP A 271 5.74 12.24 23.84
C ASP A 271 5.03 13.29 22.96
N VAL A 272 5.28 13.26 21.63
CA VAL A 272 4.62 14.15 20.64
C VAL A 272 3.16 13.82 20.40
N LEU A 273 2.70 12.62 20.78
CA LEU A 273 1.31 12.18 20.72
C LEU A 273 1.04 11.29 21.94
N PRO A 274 0.68 11.86 23.10
CA PRO A 274 0.60 11.14 24.37
C PRO A 274 -0.36 9.95 24.40
N ASP A 275 -1.41 10.00 23.59
CA ASP A 275 -2.39 8.91 23.48
C ASP A 275 -1.94 7.79 22.51
N PHE A 276 -0.82 7.97 21.82
CA PHE A 276 -0.27 6.94 20.95
C PHE A 276 0.26 5.77 21.77
N ARG A 277 -0.20 4.60 21.42
CA ARG A 277 0.28 3.33 21.96
C ARG A 277 0.31 2.26 20.89
N ALA A 278 1.42 1.55 20.79
CA ALA A 278 1.55 0.35 19.98
C ALA A 278 2.15 -0.79 20.80
N GLU A 279 1.65 -1.99 20.62
CA GLU A 279 2.19 -3.19 21.28
C GLU A 279 2.74 -4.15 20.22
N VAL A 280 3.93 -4.68 20.47
CA VAL A 280 4.57 -5.68 19.61
C VAL A 280 4.94 -6.87 20.48
N THR A 281 4.42 -8.03 20.10
CA THR A 281 4.71 -9.29 20.79
C THR A 281 5.66 -10.14 19.94
N TYR A 282 6.74 -10.54 20.54
CA TYR A 282 7.65 -11.54 20.00
C TYR A 282 7.45 -12.86 20.72
N ARG A 283 7.36 -13.92 19.93
CA ARG A 283 7.24 -15.29 20.42
C ARG A 283 8.34 -16.13 19.80
N VAL A 284 9.11 -16.80 20.63
CA VAL A 284 10.18 -17.73 20.24
C VAL A 284 9.80 -19.11 20.71
N GLU A 285 9.86 -20.08 19.87
CA GLU A 285 9.61 -21.47 20.16
C GLU A 285 10.90 -22.28 20.06
N ASN A 286 10.94 -23.45 20.65
CA ASN A 286 12.11 -24.32 20.57
C ASN A 286 12.40 -24.82 19.14
N SER A 287 11.43 -24.69 18.24
CA SER A 287 11.58 -24.97 16.82
C SER A 287 12.14 -23.81 15.97
N GLY A 288 12.36 -22.64 16.57
CA GLY A 288 12.90 -21.44 15.90
C GLY A 288 11.85 -20.39 15.61
#